data_27e8a1d28e7f820b77c5f933b3d4e2d7
#
_entry.id   27e8a1d28e7f820b77c5f933b3d4e2d7
#
_cell.length_a   1.000
_cell.length_b   1.000
_cell.length_c   1.000
_cell.angle_alpha   90.00
_cell.angle_beta   90.00
_cell.angle_gamma   90.00
#
_symmetry.space_group_name_H-M   'P 1'
#
loop_
_entity.id
_entity.type
_entity.pdbx_description
1 polymer ?
#
loop_
_entity_poly.entity_id
_entity_poly.type
_entity_poly.pdbx_seq_one_letter_code
_entity_poly.pdbx_strand_id
1 'polypeptide(L)'
;QGKLSNINGLAVLSQALDAEIPQVGTTTFRPPYTPVTIGALAGEARGVIFQPLRQTPMHAWHEANAAYFEPVGLWRRPYCYPRKGESHGQAVQREVLNTREKLGLLDASTLGKIIVKGPDAGRFLDMLYTNMMSNLGIGKCRYGLMCNEQGFLSDDGVVARIDEDTWLCHTTSGGADRIHGWMEDWLQCEWWDWKVYTANVTEQYAQAAVVGPNARKLLEKIGGLDVSKEALPFMQWTAGKLGGISARVFRISFSGELSYEIAVPASHGAALWEMLHREGAEFGAMAYGTEALHIMRAEKGFIMIGDETDGTIIPQDLGLSWAISKKKADFLGKRGQERKFLADPKRWKLVGLETLDSSVLPDGSLAVAAGSNANGQRNTEGRVTSTYYSPTLKRGIAMALVLDGPD
;
A
#
# COMPACT_ATOMS: atom_id res chain seq x y z
N GLN A 1 -4.76 37.69 21.98
CA GLN A 1 -5.80 38.21 21.06
C GLN A 1 -5.15 38.36 19.69
N GLY A 2 -5.38 37.38 18.79
CA GLY A 2 -4.99 37.50 17.39
C GLY A 2 -5.72 38.68 16.76
N LYS A 3 -5.03 39.54 16.01
CA LYS A 3 -5.66 40.62 15.28
C LYS A 3 -6.63 40.02 14.26
N LEU A 4 -7.90 40.40 14.33
CA LEU A 4 -8.95 40.01 13.37
C LEU A 4 -8.58 40.27 11.88
N SER A 5 -7.56 41.14 11.66
CA SER A 5 -7.00 41.44 10.32
C SER A 5 -6.45 40.24 9.54
N ASN A 6 -6.20 39.09 10.20
CA ASN A 6 -5.71 37.88 9.54
C ASN A 6 -6.84 36.94 9.12
N ILE A 7 -8.10 37.28 9.35
CA ILE A 7 -9.25 36.47 8.95
C ILE A 7 -9.79 37.00 7.61
N ASN A 8 -9.15 36.67 6.52
CA ASN A 8 -9.47 37.17 5.20
C ASN A 8 -10.94 37.00 4.81
N GLY A 9 -11.57 35.89 5.17
CA GLY A 9 -12.98 35.63 4.86
C GLY A 9 -13.92 36.61 5.55
N LEU A 10 -13.69 36.94 6.84
CA LEU A 10 -14.49 37.92 7.57
C LEU A 10 -14.23 39.35 7.08
N ALA A 11 -13.00 39.67 6.66
CA ALA A 11 -12.69 40.98 6.09
C ALA A 11 -13.40 41.20 4.77
N VAL A 12 -13.41 40.18 3.88
CA VAL A 12 -14.14 40.23 2.60
C VAL A 12 -15.64 40.37 2.85
N LEU A 13 -16.21 39.63 3.79
CA LEU A 13 -17.62 39.67 4.08
C LEU A 13 -18.00 41.04 4.70
N SER A 14 -17.16 41.58 5.58
CA SER A 14 -17.32 42.95 6.15
C SER A 14 -17.39 44.02 5.05
N GLN A 15 -16.50 43.93 4.06
CA GLN A 15 -16.52 44.85 2.91
C GLN A 15 -17.74 44.66 2.04
N ALA A 16 -18.14 43.41 1.76
CA ALA A 16 -19.31 43.12 0.92
C ALA A 16 -20.65 43.58 1.54
N LEU A 17 -20.73 43.57 2.87
CA LEU A 17 -21.94 43.96 3.64
C LEU A 17 -21.89 45.39 4.15
N ASP A 18 -20.81 46.12 3.92
CA ASP A 18 -20.55 47.46 4.49
C ASP A 18 -20.83 47.50 6.01
N ALA A 19 -20.33 46.50 6.72
CA ALA A 19 -20.51 46.30 8.13
C ALA A 19 -19.18 46.02 8.86
N GLU A 20 -19.08 46.40 10.12
CA GLU A 20 -17.89 46.09 10.91
C GLU A 20 -17.73 44.59 11.13
N ILE A 21 -16.47 44.10 11.18
CA ILE A 21 -16.18 42.67 11.38
C ILE A 21 -16.94 42.04 12.55
N PRO A 22 -17.07 42.67 13.74
CA PRO A 22 -17.86 42.12 14.84
C PRO A 22 -19.33 41.92 14.52
N GLN A 23 -19.88 42.68 13.56
CA GLN A 23 -21.30 42.60 13.16
C GLN A 23 -21.54 41.47 12.14
N VAL A 24 -20.54 41.14 11.30
CA VAL A 24 -20.65 40.06 10.33
C VAL A 24 -20.32 38.69 10.93
N GLY A 25 -19.72 38.65 12.08
CA GLY A 25 -19.40 37.48 12.85
C GLY A 25 -17.94 37.45 13.34
N THR A 26 -17.72 36.76 14.42
CA THR A 26 -16.38 36.50 14.95
C THR A 26 -16.19 35.02 15.21
N THR A 27 -14.98 34.53 15.04
CA THR A 27 -14.61 33.24 15.62
C THR A 27 -14.56 33.40 17.13
N THR A 28 -15.56 32.88 17.82
CA THR A 28 -15.58 32.87 19.29
C THR A 28 -15.02 31.53 19.73
N PHE A 29 -13.93 31.55 20.48
CA PHE A 29 -13.47 30.35 21.16
C PHE A 29 -14.51 29.93 22.17
N ARG A 30 -14.87 28.65 22.20
CA ARG A 30 -15.74 28.12 23.24
C ARG A 30 -15.06 28.28 24.60
N PRO A 31 -15.75 28.76 25.62
CA PRO A 31 -15.22 28.74 26.98
C PRO A 31 -14.92 27.30 27.44
N PRO A 32 -13.86 27.09 28.21
CA PRO A 32 -12.88 28.08 28.69
C PRO A 32 -11.88 28.48 27.58
N TYR A 33 -11.54 29.76 27.55
CA TYR A 33 -10.53 30.31 26.60
C TYR A 33 -9.09 29.97 26.99
N THR A 34 -8.88 29.00 27.83
CA THR A 34 -7.57 28.54 28.25
C THR A 34 -7.05 27.53 27.27
N PRO A 35 -5.76 27.57 26.89
CA PRO A 35 -5.16 26.53 26.09
C PRO A 35 -5.33 25.15 26.75
N VAL A 36 -5.80 24.18 25.98
CA VAL A 36 -5.95 22.80 26.45
C VAL A 36 -4.71 22.05 26.05
N THR A 37 -4.05 21.39 26.99
CA THR A 37 -2.91 20.55 26.70
C THR A 37 -3.35 19.27 25.96
N ILE A 38 -2.46 18.70 25.14
CA ILE A 38 -2.72 17.43 24.45
C ILE A 38 -3.04 16.32 25.46
N GLY A 39 -2.38 16.31 26.63
CA GLY A 39 -2.69 15.36 27.70
C GLY A 39 -4.10 15.51 28.27
N ALA A 40 -4.62 16.76 28.39
CA ALA A 40 -6.00 17.00 28.83
C ALA A 40 -7.02 16.54 27.75
N LEU A 41 -6.69 16.70 26.47
CA LEU A 41 -7.51 16.18 25.37
C LEU A 41 -7.57 14.65 25.37
N ALA A 42 -6.45 13.97 25.69
CA ALA A 42 -6.38 12.53 25.82
C ALA A 42 -7.20 12.00 27.03
N GLY A 43 -7.38 12.81 28.07
CA GLY A 43 -8.13 12.45 29.28
C GLY A 43 -7.56 11.22 29.97
N GLU A 44 -8.41 10.24 30.24
CA GLU A 44 -8.04 8.97 30.85
C GLU A 44 -7.39 7.97 29.86
N ALA A 45 -7.50 8.23 28.55
CA ALA A 45 -6.94 7.34 27.53
C ALA A 45 -5.40 7.35 27.57
N ARG A 46 -4.81 6.20 27.89
CA ARG A 46 -3.35 6.01 27.98
C ARG A 46 -2.93 4.68 27.41
N GLY A 47 -1.71 4.60 26.87
CA GLY A 47 -1.18 3.36 26.31
C GLY A 47 -2.08 2.79 25.22
N VAL A 48 -2.52 1.54 25.37
CA VAL A 48 -3.36 0.84 24.39
C VAL A 48 -4.71 1.52 24.17
N ILE A 49 -5.30 2.12 25.21
CA ILE A 49 -6.57 2.86 25.10
C ILE A 49 -6.38 4.16 24.32
N PHE A 50 -5.23 4.80 24.45
CA PHE A 50 -4.91 6.05 23.73
C PHE A 50 -4.61 5.81 22.26
N GLN A 51 -4.05 4.64 21.92
CA GLN A 51 -3.74 4.23 20.55
C GLN A 51 -4.46 2.91 20.21
N PRO A 52 -5.79 2.95 20.02
CA PRO A 52 -6.51 1.75 19.60
C PRO A 52 -6.01 1.33 18.22
N LEU A 53 -5.58 0.09 18.11
CA LEU A 53 -5.13 -0.50 16.86
C LEU A 53 -6.16 -1.52 16.37
N ARG A 54 -6.37 -1.54 15.05
CA ARG A 54 -7.14 -2.58 14.38
C ARG A 54 -6.36 -3.89 14.43
N GLN A 55 -7.06 -4.98 14.64
CA GLN A 55 -6.52 -6.33 14.67
C GLN A 55 -7.13 -7.14 13.54
N THR A 56 -6.34 -7.99 12.91
CA THR A 56 -6.84 -8.89 11.87
C THR A 56 -7.62 -10.05 12.48
N PRO A 57 -8.45 -10.76 11.71
CA PRO A 57 -9.12 -11.98 12.19
C PRO A 57 -8.17 -13.10 12.62
N MET A 58 -6.89 -13.03 12.27
CA MET A 58 -5.84 -14.01 12.60
C MET A 58 -4.99 -13.57 13.79
N HIS A 59 -5.25 -12.39 14.37
CA HIS A 59 -4.38 -11.74 15.37
C HIS A 59 -4.08 -12.62 16.59
N ALA A 60 -5.08 -13.31 17.14
CA ALA A 60 -4.88 -14.18 18.29
C ALA A 60 -3.86 -15.31 18.00
N TRP A 61 -3.86 -15.85 16.79
CA TRP A 61 -2.84 -16.82 16.39
C TRP A 61 -1.45 -16.22 16.35
N HIS A 62 -1.31 -15.00 15.84
CA HIS A 62 -0.03 -14.30 15.80
C HIS A 62 0.54 -14.05 17.20
N GLU A 63 -0.31 -13.60 18.14
CA GLU A 63 0.11 -13.43 19.55
C GLU A 63 0.52 -14.75 20.18
N ALA A 64 -0.25 -15.82 19.99
CA ALA A 64 0.06 -17.15 20.52
C ALA A 64 1.36 -17.73 19.93
N ASN A 65 1.79 -17.27 18.75
CA ASN A 65 3.00 -17.70 18.08
C ASN A 65 4.15 -16.68 18.18
N ALA A 66 4.12 -15.82 19.22
CA ALA A 66 5.16 -14.87 19.57
C ALA A 66 5.55 -13.91 18.44
N ALA A 67 4.60 -13.48 17.62
CA ALA A 67 4.86 -12.46 16.63
C ALA A 67 5.33 -11.16 17.29
N TYR A 68 6.38 -10.55 16.74
CA TYR A 68 6.72 -9.17 17.00
C TYR A 68 5.91 -8.29 16.05
N PHE A 69 5.27 -7.23 16.57
CA PHE A 69 4.31 -6.44 15.80
C PHE A 69 4.82 -5.03 15.52
N GLU A 70 4.36 -4.49 14.41
CA GLU A 70 4.50 -3.08 14.04
C GLU A 70 3.12 -2.43 13.79
N PRO A 71 2.96 -1.12 14.02
CA PRO A 71 1.81 -0.37 13.58
C PRO A 71 1.98 0.04 12.10
N VAL A 72 0.95 -0.20 11.28
CA VAL A 72 0.88 0.30 9.89
C VAL A 72 -0.48 0.94 9.66
N GLY A 73 -0.49 2.27 9.53
CA GLY A 73 -1.72 3.04 9.67
C GLY A 73 -2.32 2.79 11.05
N LEU A 74 -3.57 2.31 11.09
CA LEU A 74 -4.23 1.90 12.35
C LEU A 74 -4.13 0.40 12.65
N TRP A 75 -3.42 -0.38 11.82
CA TRP A 75 -3.31 -1.81 11.96
C TRP A 75 -2.11 -2.24 12.78
N ARG A 76 -2.29 -3.28 13.59
CA ARG A 76 -1.20 -4.02 14.25
C ARG A 76 -0.86 -5.23 13.40
N ARG A 77 0.30 -5.21 12.74
CA ARG A 77 0.74 -6.25 11.82
C ARG A 77 1.95 -7.02 12.35
N PRO A 78 2.06 -8.35 12.11
CA PRO A 78 3.28 -9.08 12.40
C PRO A 78 4.46 -8.55 11.56
N TYR A 79 5.49 -8.06 12.24
CA TYR A 79 6.76 -7.66 11.63
C TYR A 79 7.66 -8.87 11.34
N CYS A 80 7.79 -9.78 12.32
CA CYS A 80 8.48 -11.06 12.21
C CYS A 80 8.05 -12.01 13.33
N TYR A 81 8.51 -13.27 13.26
CA TYR A 81 8.23 -14.31 14.27
C TYR A 81 9.54 -14.86 14.88
N PRO A 82 10.16 -14.15 15.85
CA PRO A 82 11.42 -14.56 16.43
C PRO A 82 11.25 -15.83 17.27
N ARG A 83 12.20 -16.75 17.15
CA ARG A 83 12.32 -17.93 18.01
C ARG A 83 13.14 -17.58 19.27
N LYS A 84 13.05 -18.41 20.28
CA LYS A 84 13.84 -18.22 21.51
C LYS A 84 15.33 -18.07 21.20
N GLY A 85 15.91 -16.93 21.57
CA GLY A 85 17.33 -16.61 21.34
C GLY A 85 17.64 -16.03 19.95
N GLU A 86 16.65 -15.89 19.07
CA GLU A 86 16.80 -15.23 17.77
C GLU A 86 16.62 -13.71 17.89
N SER A 87 17.48 -12.94 17.24
CA SER A 87 17.20 -11.52 17.00
C SER A 87 16.12 -11.35 15.91
N HIS A 88 15.47 -10.19 15.85
CA HIS A 88 14.49 -9.90 14.78
C HIS A 88 15.11 -10.06 13.39
N GLY A 89 16.33 -9.56 13.16
CA GLY A 89 17.02 -9.70 11.88
C GLY A 89 17.28 -11.17 11.49
N GLN A 90 17.64 -12.03 12.47
CA GLN A 90 17.80 -13.46 12.20
C GLN A 90 16.47 -14.14 11.86
N ALA A 91 15.39 -13.79 12.56
CA ALA A 91 14.07 -14.28 12.28
C ALA A 91 13.64 -13.90 10.85
N VAL A 92 13.79 -12.64 10.48
CA VAL A 92 13.48 -12.11 9.14
C VAL A 92 14.26 -12.84 8.05
N GLN A 93 15.58 -13.03 8.23
CA GLN A 93 16.39 -13.76 7.24
C GLN A 93 15.92 -15.20 7.06
N ARG A 94 15.59 -15.90 8.16
CA ARG A 94 15.02 -17.24 8.12
C ARG A 94 13.67 -17.28 7.39
N GLU A 95 12.81 -16.31 7.63
CA GLU A 95 11.50 -16.18 6.99
C GLU A 95 11.64 -15.96 5.48
N VAL A 96 12.55 -15.07 5.05
CA VAL A 96 12.86 -14.86 3.62
C VAL A 96 13.33 -16.15 2.96
N LEU A 97 14.35 -16.81 3.52
CA LEU A 97 14.90 -18.04 2.95
C LEU A 97 13.85 -19.15 2.88
N ASN A 98 13.07 -19.36 3.95
CA ASN A 98 12.01 -20.36 3.93
C ASN A 98 10.96 -20.08 2.85
N THR A 99 10.59 -18.81 2.67
CA THR A 99 9.60 -18.42 1.65
C THR A 99 10.15 -18.64 0.23
N ARG A 100 11.44 -18.32 0.00
CA ARG A 100 12.11 -18.54 -1.28
C ARG A 100 12.27 -20.04 -1.61
N GLU A 101 12.64 -20.85 -0.62
CA GLU A 101 13.00 -22.26 -0.82
C GLU A 101 11.82 -23.23 -0.66
N LYS A 102 10.81 -22.86 0.13
CA LYS A 102 9.73 -23.77 0.54
C LYS A 102 8.34 -23.12 0.41
N LEU A 103 7.87 -22.53 1.53
CA LEU A 103 6.51 -22.01 1.62
C LEU A 103 6.39 -20.98 2.74
N GLY A 104 6.01 -19.77 2.40
CA GLY A 104 5.68 -18.68 3.33
C GLY A 104 4.18 -18.40 3.39
N LEU A 105 3.70 -18.05 4.57
CA LEU A 105 2.34 -17.62 4.82
C LEU A 105 2.35 -16.23 5.43
N LEU A 106 1.66 -15.26 4.80
CA LEU A 106 1.55 -13.88 5.28
C LEU A 106 0.09 -13.53 5.52
N ASP A 107 -0.19 -12.90 6.65
CA ASP A 107 -1.48 -12.23 6.88
C ASP A 107 -1.53 -10.91 6.10
N ALA A 108 -2.25 -10.92 4.99
CA ALA A 108 -2.48 -9.79 4.10
C ALA A 108 -3.85 -9.12 4.33
N SER A 109 -4.52 -9.41 5.46
CA SER A 109 -5.87 -8.90 5.75
C SER A 109 -5.94 -7.38 5.82
N THR A 110 -4.83 -6.72 6.13
CA THR A 110 -4.76 -5.26 6.29
C THR A 110 -4.78 -4.49 4.98
N LEU A 111 -4.47 -5.13 3.84
CA LEU A 111 -4.55 -4.48 2.53
C LEU A 111 -5.96 -3.96 2.29
N GLY A 112 -6.07 -2.71 1.81
CA GLY A 112 -7.35 -2.10 1.52
C GLY A 112 -8.13 -2.88 0.46
N LYS A 113 -9.45 -2.96 0.66
CA LYS A 113 -10.39 -3.63 -0.25
C LYS A 113 -11.60 -2.73 -0.44
N ILE A 114 -11.70 -2.14 -1.62
CA ILE A 114 -12.80 -1.24 -1.97
C ILE A 114 -13.58 -1.87 -3.12
N ILE A 115 -14.87 -2.11 -2.90
CA ILE A 115 -15.79 -2.48 -3.98
C ILE A 115 -16.22 -1.20 -4.69
N VAL A 116 -16.12 -1.22 -6.02
CA VAL A 116 -16.66 -0.16 -6.89
C VAL A 116 -17.64 -0.83 -7.84
N LYS A 117 -18.89 -0.39 -7.79
CA LYS A 117 -19.99 -1.02 -8.53
C LYS A 117 -20.89 0.02 -9.21
N GLY A 118 -21.42 -0.33 -10.36
CA GLY A 118 -22.43 0.44 -11.09
C GLY A 118 -22.14 0.55 -12.58
N PRO A 119 -23.12 1.00 -13.37
CA PRO A 119 -22.97 1.13 -14.82
C PRO A 119 -21.79 2.01 -15.24
N ASP A 120 -21.46 3.05 -14.45
CA ASP A 120 -20.36 3.98 -14.74
C ASP A 120 -19.05 3.62 -13.98
N ALA A 121 -19.01 2.49 -13.24
CA ALA A 121 -17.85 2.11 -12.41
C ALA A 121 -16.57 1.96 -13.25
N GLY A 122 -16.64 1.36 -14.42
CA GLY A 122 -15.49 1.23 -15.32
C GLY A 122 -14.94 2.57 -15.77
N ARG A 123 -15.82 3.52 -16.14
CA ARG A 123 -15.48 4.89 -16.51
C ARG A 123 -14.87 5.65 -15.31
N PHE A 124 -15.44 5.49 -14.14
CA PHE A 124 -14.94 6.09 -12.91
C PHE A 124 -13.52 5.62 -12.60
N LEU A 125 -13.28 4.31 -12.64
CA LEU A 125 -11.95 3.74 -12.42
C LEU A 125 -10.95 4.17 -13.50
N ASP A 126 -11.40 4.41 -14.72
CA ASP A 126 -10.54 4.99 -15.76
C ASP A 126 -10.12 6.43 -15.45
N MET A 127 -10.93 7.20 -14.73
CA MET A 127 -10.52 8.52 -14.26
C MET A 127 -9.57 8.49 -13.07
N LEU A 128 -9.71 7.51 -12.16
CA LEU A 128 -8.89 7.42 -10.96
C LEU A 128 -7.51 6.81 -11.21
N TYR A 129 -7.44 5.78 -12.06
CA TYR A 129 -6.18 5.06 -12.33
C TYR A 129 -5.48 5.59 -13.58
N THR A 130 -4.17 5.49 -13.61
CA THR A 130 -3.38 5.90 -14.80
C THR A 130 -3.60 4.99 -16.00
N ASN A 131 -3.92 3.71 -15.81
CA ASN A 131 -4.25 2.76 -16.86
C ASN A 131 -5.77 2.53 -16.99
N MET A 132 -6.19 1.80 -18.01
CA MET A 132 -7.61 1.54 -18.26
C MET A 132 -8.10 0.37 -17.43
N MET A 133 -9.16 0.54 -16.63
CA MET A 133 -9.82 -0.50 -15.86
C MET A 133 -11.13 -0.98 -16.50
N SER A 134 -11.78 -0.14 -17.29
CA SER A 134 -13.04 -0.48 -17.98
C SER A 134 -12.89 -1.65 -18.95
N ASN A 135 -11.74 -1.80 -19.60
CA ASN A 135 -11.46 -2.89 -20.55
C ASN A 135 -10.87 -4.15 -19.92
N LEU A 136 -10.76 -4.20 -18.59
CA LEU A 136 -10.31 -5.41 -17.88
C LEU A 136 -11.38 -6.50 -18.03
N GLY A 137 -11.01 -7.69 -18.44
CA GLY A 137 -11.93 -8.83 -18.54
C GLY A 137 -12.38 -9.34 -17.16
N ILE A 138 -13.60 -9.87 -17.06
CA ILE A 138 -14.08 -10.54 -15.85
C ILE A 138 -13.13 -11.69 -15.49
N GLY A 139 -12.84 -11.90 -14.23
CA GLY A 139 -11.88 -12.90 -13.75
C GLY A 139 -10.41 -12.47 -13.85
N LYS A 140 -10.13 -11.28 -14.40
CA LYS A 140 -8.77 -10.76 -14.55
C LYS A 140 -8.43 -9.70 -13.52
N CYS A 141 -7.12 -9.57 -13.29
CA CYS A 141 -6.52 -8.56 -12.41
C CYS A 141 -5.63 -7.63 -13.22
N ARG A 142 -5.46 -6.41 -12.72
CA ARG A 142 -4.52 -5.42 -13.29
C ARG A 142 -3.92 -4.59 -12.16
N TYR A 143 -2.59 -4.47 -12.16
CA TYR A 143 -1.91 -3.50 -11.31
C TYR A 143 -2.21 -2.09 -11.80
N GLY A 144 -2.55 -1.20 -10.89
CA GLY A 144 -2.94 0.17 -11.17
C GLY A 144 -2.31 1.17 -10.23
N LEU A 145 -2.07 2.36 -10.75
CA LEU A 145 -1.51 3.50 -10.03
C LEU A 145 -2.55 4.60 -9.95
N MET A 146 -2.67 5.23 -8.80
CA MET A 146 -3.51 6.41 -8.57
C MET A 146 -2.61 7.62 -8.31
N CYS A 147 -2.85 8.70 -9.03
CA CYS A 147 -2.17 9.97 -8.83
C CYS A 147 -3.13 11.00 -8.25
N ASN A 148 -2.59 11.92 -7.45
CA ASN A 148 -3.35 13.09 -7.03
C ASN A 148 -3.47 14.09 -8.21
N GLU A 149 -4.25 15.16 -8.03
CA GLU A 149 -4.54 16.18 -9.04
C GLU A 149 -3.27 16.88 -9.54
N GLN A 150 -2.22 16.94 -8.72
CA GLN A 150 -0.92 17.52 -9.07
C GLN A 150 -0.07 16.58 -9.92
N GLY A 151 -0.45 15.32 -10.05
CA GLY A 151 0.26 14.31 -10.84
C GLY A 151 1.19 13.39 -10.04
N PHE A 152 1.30 13.58 -8.73
CA PHE A 152 2.13 12.74 -7.87
C PHE A 152 1.45 11.41 -7.55
N LEU A 153 2.24 10.36 -7.47
CA LEU A 153 1.77 9.03 -7.10
C LEU A 153 1.25 9.03 -5.65
N SER A 154 -0.01 8.65 -5.49
CA SER A 154 -0.75 8.68 -4.23
C SER A 154 -0.93 7.32 -3.61
N ASP A 155 -1.31 6.32 -4.40
CA ASP A 155 -1.48 4.93 -3.97
C ASP A 155 -1.37 4.00 -5.17
N ASP A 156 -1.23 2.70 -4.91
CA ASP A 156 -1.20 1.66 -5.92
C ASP A 156 -1.98 0.42 -5.45
N GLY A 157 -2.19 -0.51 -6.33
CA GLY A 157 -2.78 -1.79 -5.97
C GLY A 157 -3.26 -2.59 -7.16
N VAL A 158 -3.73 -3.79 -6.85
CA VAL A 158 -4.29 -4.69 -7.86
C VAL A 158 -5.80 -4.52 -7.91
N VAL A 159 -6.31 -4.23 -9.10
CA VAL A 159 -7.75 -4.15 -9.38
C VAL A 159 -8.19 -5.46 -10.03
N ALA A 160 -9.21 -6.09 -9.48
CA ALA A 160 -9.85 -7.29 -10.02
C ALA A 160 -11.25 -6.96 -10.53
N ARG A 161 -11.56 -7.35 -11.77
CA ARG A 161 -12.93 -7.25 -12.27
C ARG A 161 -13.73 -8.46 -11.83
N ILE A 162 -14.74 -8.21 -10.99
CA ILE A 162 -15.54 -9.25 -10.35
C ILE A 162 -16.72 -9.65 -11.22
N ASP A 163 -17.39 -8.67 -11.83
CA ASP A 163 -18.58 -8.84 -12.64
C ASP A 163 -18.62 -7.78 -13.74
N GLU A 164 -19.68 -7.74 -14.53
CA GLU A 164 -19.84 -6.77 -15.62
C GLU A 164 -19.70 -5.32 -15.15
N ASP A 165 -20.29 -5.00 -13.99
CA ASP A 165 -20.33 -3.66 -13.39
C ASP A 165 -19.65 -3.56 -12.03
N THR A 166 -18.83 -4.53 -11.65
CA THR A 166 -18.26 -4.62 -10.31
C THR A 166 -16.76 -4.89 -10.34
N TRP A 167 -15.98 -4.06 -9.62
CA TRP A 167 -14.54 -4.20 -9.42
C TRP A 167 -14.21 -4.26 -7.93
N LEU A 168 -13.16 -5.00 -7.59
CA LEU A 168 -12.52 -4.98 -6.29
C LEU A 168 -11.15 -4.31 -6.45
N CYS A 169 -10.98 -3.17 -5.81
CA CYS A 169 -9.75 -2.39 -5.83
C CYS A 169 -8.99 -2.63 -4.53
N HIS A 170 -7.78 -3.19 -4.61
CA HIS A 170 -6.87 -3.24 -3.47
C HIS A 170 -6.10 -1.93 -3.38
N THR A 171 -5.76 -1.52 -2.16
CA THR A 171 -4.92 -0.36 -1.84
C THR A 171 -3.88 -0.77 -0.81
N THR A 172 -2.92 0.12 -0.52
CA THR A 172 -2.04 -0.06 0.63
C THR A 172 -2.84 -0.12 1.94
N SER A 173 -2.28 -0.77 2.97
CA SER A 173 -2.93 -0.91 4.28
C SER A 173 -3.27 0.44 4.93
N GLY A 174 -2.36 1.42 4.81
CA GLY A 174 -2.58 2.77 5.33
C GLY A 174 -3.45 3.64 4.42
N GLY A 175 -3.65 3.25 3.16
CA GLY A 175 -4.37 4.02 2.15
C GLY A 175 -5.87 3.78 2.08
N ALA A 176 -6.38 2.66 2.62
CA ALA A 176 -7.76 2.21 2.38
C ALA A 176 -8.83 3.27 2.66
N ASP A 177 -8.82 3.85 3.87
CA ASP A 177 -9.81 4.85 4.27
C ASP A 177 -9.63 6.16 3.50
N ARG A 178 -8.39 6.58 3.28
CA ARG A 178 -8.07 7.80 2.51
C ARG A 178 -8.50 7.68 1.05
N ILE A 179 -8.20 6.57 0.40
CA ILE A 179 -8.57 6.34 -1.00
C ILE A 179 -10.08 6.21 -1.16
N HIS A 180 -10.76 5.50 -0.23
CA HIS A 180 -12.22 5.42 -0.27
C HIS A 180 -12.87 6.81 -0.08
N GLY A 181 -12.40 7.59 0.91
CA GLY A 181 -12.87 8.96 1.09
C GLY A 181 -12.63 9.86 -0.12
N TRP A 182 -11.46 9.72 -0.78
CA TRP A 182 -11.14 10.44 -2.01
C TRP A 182 -12.03 10.01 -3.20
N MET A 183 -12.36 8.71 -3.31
CA MET A 183 -13.32 8.22 -4.30
C MET A 183 -14.71 8.84 -4.09
N GLU A 184 -15.18 8.87 -2.83
CA GLU A 184 -16.47 9.48 -2.47
C GLU A 184 -16.49 10.98 -2.72
N ASP A 185 -15.41 11.69 -2.42
CA ASP A 185 -15.30 13.13 -2.66
C ASP A 185 -15.46 13.46 -4.16
N TRP A 186 -14.77 12.75 -5.05
CA TRP A 186 -14.91 12.89 -6.48
C TRP A 186 -16.32 12.55 -6.98
N LEU A 187 -16.93 11.49 -6.46
CA LEU A 187 -18.29 11.10 -6.83
C LEU A 187 -19.33 12.12 -6.37
N GLN A 188 -19.19 12.70 -5.20
CA GLN A 188 -20.17 13.61 -4.64
C GLN A 188 -20.00 15.04 -5.15
N CYS A 189 -18.79 15.47 -5.49
CA CYS A 189 -18.51 16.85 -5.86
C CYS A 189 -18.41 17.06 -7.37
N GLU A 190 -17.77 16.15 -8.12
CA GLU A 190 -17.50 16.34 -9.54
C GLU A 190 -18.37 15.45 -10.44
N TRP A 191 -18.58 14.18 -10.06
CA TRP A 191 -19.29 13.19 -10.88
C TRP A 191 -20.57 12.70 -10.23
N TRP A 192 -21.29 13.61 -9.58
CA TRP A 192 -22.50 13.33 -8.80
C TRP A 192 -23.64 12.67 -9.60
N ASP A 193 -23.65 12.81 -10.91
CA ASP A 193 -24.63 12.20 -11.83
C ASP A 193 -24.22 10.79 -12.32
N TRP A 194 -22.98 10.33 -12.01
CA TRP A 194 -22.53 9.00 -12.39
C TRP A 194 -23.13 7.93 -11.45
N LYS A 195 -23.56 6.84 -12.07
CA LYS A 195 -24.13 5.71 -11.33
C LYS A 195 -23.03 4.78 -10.84
N VAL A 196 -22.35 5.19 -9.79
CA VAL A 196 -21.27 4.47 -9.13
C VAL A 196 -21.51 4.43 -7.64
N TYR A 197 -21.27 3.26 -7.05
CA TYR A 197 -21.37 3.02 -5.61
C TYR A 197 -20.07 2.41 -5.13
N THR A 198 -19.54 2.92 -4.03
CA THR A 198 -18.30 2.42 -3.43
C THR A 198 -18.54 1.92 -2.02
N ALA A 199 -17.72 0.96 -1.58
CA ALA A 199 -17.74 0.47 -0.22
C ALA A 199 -16.34 0.02 0.19
N ASN A 200 -15.83 0.53 1.30
CA ASN A 200 -14.65 -0.03 1.96
C ASN A 200 -15.05 -1.31 2.70
N VAL A 201 -14.62 -2.44 2.18
CA VAL A 201 -14.93 -3.78 2.72
C VAL A 201 -13.70 -4.44 3.34
N THR A 202 -12.66 -3.68 3.67
CA THR A 202 -11.38 -4.19 4.18
C THR A 202 -11.58 -5.13 5.37
N GLU A 203 -12.37 -4.73 6.35
CA GLU A 203 -12.60 -5.51 7.58
C GLU A 203 -13.59 -6.67 7.41
N GLN A 204 -14.27 -6.75 6.27
CA GLN A 204 -15.19 -7.86 5.98
C GLN A 204 -14.47 -9.11 5.50
N TYR A 205 -13.18 -9.00 5.17
CA TYR A 205 -12.38 -10.10 4.66
C TYR A 205 -11.12 -10.32 5.50
N ALA A 206 -10.81 -11.59 5.74
CA ALA A 206 -9.48 -12.06 6.06
C ALA A 206 -8.77 -12.45 4.76
N GLN A 207 -7.50 -12.12 4.63
CA GLN A 207 -6.72 -12.44 3.44
C GLN A 207 -5.36 -13.01 3.82
N ALA A 208 -5.03 -14.18 3.30
CA ALA A 208 -3.74 -14.82 3.47
C ALA A 208 -2.99 -14.89 2.14
N ALA A 209 -1.70 -14.50 2.12
CA ALA A 209 -0.82 -14.78 1.01
C ALA A 209 -0.06 -16.09 1.25
N VAL A 210 -0.13 -17.00 0.27
CA VAL A 210 0.56 -18.29 0.23
C VAL A 210 1.64 -18.20 -0.84
N VAL A 211 2.91 -18.21 -0.42
CA VAL A 211 4.03 -17.74 -1.23
C VAL A 211 5.18 -18.76 -1.25
N GLY A 212 5.75 -18.99 -2.40
CA GLY A 212 6.92 -19.85 -2.57
C GLY A 212 6.68 -21.04 -3.53
N PRO A 213 7.72 -21.83 -3.82
CA PRO A 213 7.66 -22.89 -4.84
C PRO A 213 6.60 -23.97 -4.56
N ASN A 214 6.24 -24.18 -3.28
CA ASN A 214 5.22 -25.15 -2.89
C ASN A 214 3.80 -24.55 -2.75
N ALA A 215 3.60 -23.28 -3.04
CA ALA A 215 2.31 -22.60 -2.83
C ALA A 215 1.14 -23.29 -3.57
N ARG A 216 1.34 -23.67 -4.84
CA ARG A 216 0.31 -24.39 -5.62
C ARG A 216 0.03 -25.76 -5.03
N LYS A 217 1.06 -26.53 -4.67
CA LYS A 217 0.91 -27.88 -4.11
C LYS A 217 0.06 -27.87 -2.84
N LEU A 218 0.24 -26.84 -1.99
CA LEU A 218 -0.61 -26.67 -0.79
C LEU A 218 -2.08 -26.48 -1.18
N LEU A 219 -2.37 -25.57 -2.12
CA LEU A 219 -3.75 -25.31 -2.51
C LEU A 219 -4.40 -26.50 -3.22
N GLU A 220 -3.65 -27.22 -4.06
CA GLU A 220 -4.10 -28.47 -4.69
C GLU A 220 -4.42 -29.55 -3.64
N LYS A 221 -3.57 -29.68 -2.60
CA LYS A 221 -3.81 -30.62 -1.48
C LYS A 221 -5.08 -30.26 -0.69
N ILE A 222 -5.27 -28.97 -0.37
CA ILE A 222 -6.49 -28.50 0.31
C ILE A 222 -7.73 -28.79 -0.54
N GLY A 223 -7.63 -28.59 -1.85
CA GLY A 223 -8.65 -28.95 -2.82
C GLY A 223 -9.89 -28.04 -2.79
N GLY A 224 -10.84 -28.37 -3.66
CA GLY A 224 -12.10 -27.65 -3.82
C GLY A 224 -12.09 -26.55 -4.89
N LEU A 225 -10.91 -26.11 -5.31
CA LEU A 225 -10.71 -25.17 -6.42
C LEU A 225 -9.58 -25.66 -7.33
N ASP A 226 -9.77 -25.52 -8.63
CA ASP A 226 -8.70 -25.74 -9.60
C ASP A 226 -7.78 -24.49 -9.62
N VAL A 227 -6.57 -24.65 -9.12
CA VAL A 227 -5.51 -23.63 -9.08
C VAL A 227 -4.34 -23.98 -10.01
N SER A 228 -4.56 -24.91 -10.95
CA SER A 228 -3.59 -25.25 -11.98
C SER A 228 -3.15 -24.00 -12.76
N LYS A 229 -2.03 -24.13 -13.48
CA LYS A 229 -1.51 -23.02 -14.29
C LYS A 229 -2.50 -22.60 -15.39
N GLU A 230 -3.23 -23.57 -15.90
CA GLU A 230 -4.22 -23.44 -16.97
C GLU A 230 -5.52 -22.78 -16.45
N ALA A 231 -6.02 -23.21 -15.30
CA ALA A 231 -7.27 -22.72 -14.71
C ALA A 231 -7.10 -21.34 -14.05
N LEU A 232 -5.94 -21.08 -13.43
CA LEU A 232 -5.65 -19.81 -12.76
C LEU A 232 -4.29 -19.25 -13.21
N PRO A 233 -4.21 -18.64 -14.39
CA PRO A 233 -3.02 -17.94 -14.87
C PRO A 233 -2.65 -16.73 -14.00
N PHE A 234 -1.41 -16.23 -14.16
CA PHE A 234 -0.98 -15.00 -13.47
C PHE A 234 -1.85 -13.80 -13.82
N MET A 235 -2.11 -12.95 -12.83
CA MET A 235 -3.02 -11.80 -12.91
C MET A 235 -4.46 -12.19 -13.23
N GLN A 236 -4.91 -13.31 -12.65
CA GLN A 236 -6.32 -13.72 -12.64
C GLN A 236 -6.76 -14.12 -11.25
N TRP A 237 -8.07 -14.21 -11.08
CA TRP A 237 -8.69 -14.67 -9.86
C TRP A 237 -9.83 -15.65 -10.14
N THR A 238 -10.14 -16.48 -9.16
CA THR A 238 -11.27 -17.40 -9.18
C THR A 238 -11.96 -17.42 -7.81
N ALA A 239 -13.18 -17.91 -7.76
CA ALA A 239 -13.93 -18.06 -6.53
C ALA A 239 -14.56 -19.44 -6.44
N GLY A 240 -14.69 -19.94 -5.21
CA GLY A 240 -15.31 -21.23 -4.91
C GLY A 240 -15.04 -21.61 -3.48
N LYS A 241 -15.06 -22.92 -3.20
CA LYS A 241 -14.77 -23.45 -1.86
C LYS A 241 -13.34 -24.00 -1.84
N LEU A 242 -12.48 -23.43 -1.01
CA LEU A 242 -11.16 -23.97 -0.71
C LEU A 242 -11.22 -24.68 0.64
N GLY A 243 -11.01 -26.00 0.65
CA GLY A 243 -11.16 -26.80 1.88
C GLY A 243 -12.53 -26.65 2.56
N GLY A 244 -13.59 -26.38 1.77
CA GLY A 244 -14.94 -26.14 2.29
C GLY A 244 -15.27 -24.68 2.64
N ILE A 245 -14.28 -23.78 2.76
CA ILE A 245 -14.47 -22.36 3.04
C ILE A 245 -14.69 -21.60 1.73
N SER A 246 -15.71 -20.75 1.67
CA SER A 246 -15.94 -19.84 0.54
C SER A 246 -14.78 -18.86 0.40
N ALA A 247 -14.09 -18.88 -0.73
CA ALA A 247 -12.87 -18.10 -0.95
C ALA A 247 -12.84 -17.44 -2.32
N ARG A 248 -12.14 -16.32 -2.43
CA ARG A 248 -11.58 -15.78 -3.67
C ARG A 248 -10.09 -16.01 -3.65
N VAL A 249 -9.54 -16.53 -4.72
CA VAL A 249 -8.12 -16.81 -4.86
C VAL A 249 -7.56 -16.00 -6.02
N PHE A 250 -6.60 -15.13 -5.74
CA PHE A 250 -5.95 -14.26 -6.70
C PHE A 250 -4.53 -14.80 -6.99
N ARG A 251 -4.19 -14.98 -8.26
CA ARG A 251 -2.85 -15.36 -8.69
C ARG A 251 -2.01 -14.12 -8.94
N ILE A 252 -1.55 -13.50 -7.86
CA ILE A 252 -0.74 -12.26 -7.85
C ILE A 252 0.47 -12.44 -6.95
N SER A 253 1.51 -11.62 -7.12
CA SER A 253 2.73 -11.73 -6.34
C SER A 253 3.36 -10.37 -6.08
N PHE A 254 3.74 -10.12 -4.84
CA PHE A 254 4.54 -8.96 -4.43
C PHE A 254 5.97 -9.35 -4.00
N SER A 255 6.24 -10.63 -3.80
CA SER A 255 7.57 -11.16 -3.45
C SER A 255 8.38 -11.60 -4.67
N GLY A 256 7.72 -11.70 -5.84
CA GLY A 256 8.31 -12.28 -7.05
C GLY A 256 8.29 -13.80 -7.11
N GLU A 257 7.83 -14.48 -6.03
CA GLU A 257 7.62 -15.92 -6.01
C GLU A 257 6.26 -16.32 -6.57
N LEU A 258 6.07 -17.63 -6.78
CA LEU A 258 4.75 -18.21 -6.98
C LEU A 258 3.88 -17.86 -5.78
N SER A 259 2.82 -17.11 -5.99
CA SER A 259 2.01 -16.57 -4.90
C SER A 259 0.53 -16.61 -5.24
N TYR A 260 -0.26 -16.87 -4.22
CA TYR A 260 -1.73 -16.77 -4.22
C TYR A 260 -2.18 -15.97 -3.02
N GLU A 261 -3.07 -15.03 -3.23
CA GLU A 261 -3.77 -14.34 -2.16
C GLU A 261 -5.18 -14.88 -2.04
N ILE A 262 -5.54 -15.35 -0.85
CA ILE A 262 -6.78 -16.05 -0.54
C ILE A 262 -7.61 -15.16 0.37
N ALA A 263 -8.71 -14.62 -0.13
CA ALA A 263 -9.65 -13.81 0.64
C ALA A 263 -10.88 -14.64 1.00
N VAL A 264 -11.21 -14.67 2.30
CA VAL A 264 -12.39 -15.31 2.87
C VAL A 264 -13.18 -14.29 3.70
N PRO A 265 -14.47 -14.51 4.00
CA PRO A 265 -15.17 -13.70 5.00
C PRO A 265 -14.38 -13.64 6.32
N ALA A 266 -14.32 -12.49 6.97
CA ALA A 266 -13.50 -12.26 8.16
C ALA A 266 -13.71 -13.31 9.26
N SER A 267 -14.95 -13.76 9.44
CA SER A 267 -15.32 -14.82 10.41
C SER A 267 -14.65 -16.19 10.16
N HIS A 268 -14.09 -16.40 8.98
CA HIS A 268 -13.40 -17.63 8.61
C HIS A 268 -11.85 -17.45 8.58
N GLY A 269 -11.35 -16.28 8.94
CA GLY A 269 -9.91 -15.97 8.88
C GLY A 269 -9.07 -16.92 9.73
N ALA A 270 -9.41 -17.13 10.99
CA ALA A 270 -8.70 -18.05 11.86
C ALA A 270 -8.71 -19.48 11.32
N ALA A 271 -9.88 -19.96 10.86
CA ALA A 271 -10.01 -21.31 10.30
C ALA A 271 -9.18 -21.48 9.01
N LEU A 272 -9.15 -20.47 8.13
CA LEU A 272 -8.28 -20.47 6.95
C LEU A 272 -6.80 -20.56 7.36
N TRP A 273 -6.38 -19.73 8.31
CA TRP A 273 -4.99 -19.64 8.75
C TRP A 273 -4.50 -20.96 9.37
N GLU A 274 -5.29 -21.55 10.26
CA GLU A 274 -5.02 -22.85 10.85
C GLU A 274 -4.95 -23.97 9.79
N MET A 275 -5.88 -23.96 8.83
CA MET A 275 -5.89 -24.91 7.73
C MET A 275 -4.62 -24.80 6.88
N LEU A 276 -4.20 -23.58 6.52
CA LEU A 276 -2.99 -23.34 5.73
C LEU A 276 -1.73 -23.83 6.48
N HIS A 277 -1.65 -23.63 7.79
CA HIS A 277 -0.54 -24.14 8.61
C HIS A 277 -0.55 -25.65 8.73
N ARG A 278 -1.70 -26.24 9.03
CA ARG A 278 -1.84 -27.69 9.19
C ARG A 278 -1.51 -28.44 7.89
N GLU A 279 -2.15 -28.05 6.79
CA GLU A 279 -1.96 -28.72 5.50
C GLU A 279 -0.62 -28.36 4.87
N GLY A 280 -0.07 -27.20 5.20
CA GLY A 280 1.22 -26.72 4.71
C GLY A 280 2.44 -27.29 5.43
N ALA A 281 2.25 -27.95 6.57
CA ALA A 281 3.36 -28.43 7.40
C ALA A 281 4.35 -29.34 6.63
N GLU A 282 3.86 -30.27 5.82
CA GLU A 282 4.69 -31.15 5.00
C GLU A 282 5.46 -30.41 3.90
N PHE A 283 4.99 -29.24 3.47
CA PHE A 283 5.64 -28.37 2.49
C PHE A 283 6.59 -27.36 3.11
N GLY A 284 6.78 -27.41 4.43
CA GLY A 284 7.61 -26.48 5.20
C GLY A 284 6.97 -25.09 5.33
N ALA A 285 5.66 -25.02 5.47
CA ALA A 285 4.95 -23.77 5.70
C ALA A 285 5.44 -23.07 6.95
N MET A 286 5.72 -21.76 6.82
CA MET A 286 6.14 -20.89 7.90
C MET A 286 5.46 -19.54 7.75
N ALA A 287 4.92 -19.01 8.84
CA ALA A 287 4.48 -17.62 8.87
C ALA A 287 5.69 -16.71 8.69
N TYR A 288 5.52 -15.64 7.94
CA TYR A 288 6.52 -14.58 7.81
C TYR A 288 5.85 -13.21 7.99
N GLY A 289 6.65 -12.26 8.48
CA GLY A 289 6.17 -10.92 8.74
C GLY A 289 6.42 -9.94 7.60
N THR A 290 6.03 -8.70 7.84
CA THR A 290 6.13 -7.62 6.86
C THR A 290 7.56 -7.29 6.48
N GLU A 291 8.52 -7.41 7.41
CA GLU A 291 9.92 -7.12 7.08
C GLU A 291 10.51 -8.12 6.09
N ALA A 292 10.17 -9.40 6.22
CA ALA A 292 10.55 -10.38 5.21
C ALA A 292 9.92 -10.08 3.83
N LEU A 293 8.67 -9.59 3.81
CA LEU A 293 8.03 -9.11 2.59
C LEU A 293 8.78 -7.94 1.98
N HIS A 294 9.21 -6.96 2.79
CA HIS A 294 9.96 -5.79 2.36
C HIS A 294 11.30 -6.16 1.70
N ILE A 295 12.03 -7.11 2.26
CA ILE A 295 13.26 -7.62 1.65
C ILE A 295 12.95 -8.29 0.30
N MET A 296 11.96 -9.19 0.27
CA MET A 296 11.65 -9.94 -0.95
C MET A 296 11.14 -9.06 -2.09
N ARG A 297 10.34 -8.01 -1.79
CA ARG A 297 9.89 -7.07 -2.82
C ARG A 297 11.05 -6.21 -3.34
N ALA A 298 11.98 -5.79 -2.45
CA ALA A 298 13.15 -5.00 -2.83
C ALA A 298 14.12 -5.81 -3.70
N GLU A 299 14.31 -7.11 -3.44
CA GLU A 299 15.07 -8.02 -4.30
C GLU A 299 14.50 -8.06 -5.74
N LYS A 300 13.22 -7.70 -5.93
CA LYS A 300 12.55 -7.64 -7.23
C LYS A 300 12.44 -6.23 -7.82
N GLY A 301 12.85 -5.21 -7.06
CA GLY A 301 12.68 -3.81 -7.45
C GLY A 301 11.22 -3.35 -7.43
N PHE A 302 10.32 -4.03 -6.69
CA PHE A 302 8.94 -3.60 -6.54
C PHE A 302 8.86 -2.46 -5.52
N ILE A 303 8.10 -1.42 -5.86
CA ILE A 303 7.96 -0.24 -5.01
C ILE A 303 7.00 -0.48 -3.83
N MET A 304 7.18 0.32 -2.78
CA MET A 304 6.19 0.54 -1.74
C MET A 304 5.83 2.02 -1.65
N ILE A 305 4.55 2.29 -1.54
CA ILE A 305 4.05 3.63 -1.24
C ILE A 305 4.49 4.01 0.18
N GLY A 306 5.17 5.13 0.29
CA GLY A 306 5.75 5.62 1.54
C GLY A 306 7.27 5.43 1.62
N ASP A 307 7.84 4.39 0.99
CA ASP A 307 9.29 4.19 0.90
C ASP A 307 9.85 4.89 -0.36
N GLU A 308 9.45 4.41 -1.54
CA GLU A 308 9.87 5.00 -2.84
C GLU A 308 9.09 6.26 -3.19
N THR A 309 8.07 6.63 -2.43
CA THR A 309 7.25 7.82 -2.66
C THR A 309 7.24 8.73 -1.43
N ASP A 310 7.29 10.04 -1.66
CA ASP A 310 7.30 11.07 -0.61
C ASP A 310 6.31 12.21 -0.87
N GLY A 311 5.37 11.99 -1.81
CA GLY A 311 4.43 13.02 -2.25
C GLY A 311 4.95 13.93 -3.37
N THR A 312 6.19 13.71 -3.86
CA THR A 312 6.78 14.47 -4.99
C THR A 312 7.14 13.58 -6.18
N ILE A 313 6.87 12.29 -6.09
CA ILE A 313 7.25 11.28 -7.08
C ILE A 313 6.11 11.04 -8.05
N ILE A 314 6.45 10.91 -9.33
CA ILE A 314 5.52 10.51 -10.39
C ILE A 314 5.83 9.07 -10.86
N PRO A 315 4.89 8.37 -11.49
CA PRO A 315 5.12 6.99 -11.95
C PRO A 315 6.34 6.81 -12.84
N GLN A 316 6.66 7.83 -13.66
CA GLN A 316 7.81 7.81 -14.57
C GLN A 316 9.16 7.80 -13.83
N ASP A 317 9.23 8.40 -12.64
CA ASP A 317 10.42 8.39 -11.79
C ASP A 317 10.75 6.97 -11.28
N LEU A 318 9.74 6.12 -11.18
CA LEU A 318 9.81 4.75 -10.66
C LEU A 318 9.91 3.67 -11.77
N GLY A 319 10.08 4.09 -13.04
CA GLY A 319 10.06 3.14 -14.16
C GLY A 319 8.68 2.53 -14.45
N LEU A 320 7.61 3.15 -13.95
CA LEU A 320 6.23 2.64 -14.08
C LEU A 320 5.45 3.28 -15.24
N SER A 321 6.12 3.88 -16.21
CA SER A 321 5.50 4.47 -17.40
C SER A 321 4.61 3.48 -18.18
N TRP A 322 4.92 2.19 -18.11
CA TRP A 322 4.13 1.13 -18.72
C TRP A 322 2.72 0.99 -18.12
N ALA A 323 2.51 1.44 -16.88
CA ALA A 323 1.21 1.45 -16.20
C ALA A 323 0.39 2.71 -16.52
N ILE A 324 0.88 3.61 -17.38
CA ILE A 324 0.17 4.79 -17.85
C ILE A 324 -0.39 4.50 -19.24
N SER A 325 -1.70 4.57 -19.40
CA SER A 325 -2.35 4.33 -20.69
C SER A 325 -2.11 5.48 -21.67
N LYS A 326 -1.52 5.16 -22.81
CA LYS A 326 -1.36 6.11 -23.93
C LYS A 326 -2.69 6.36 -24.69
N LYS A 327 -3.72 5.57 -24.44
CA LYS A 327 -5.02 5.64 -25.14
C LYS A 327 -6.04 6.50 -24.41
N LYS A 328 -5.80 6.86 -23.14
CA LYS A 328 -6.74 7.68 -22.35
C LYS A 328 -6.58 9.14 -22.68
N ALA A 329 -7.71 9.79 -22.92
CA ALA A 329 -7.75 11.24 -23.11
C ALA A 329 -7.36 11.98 -21.83
N ASP A 330 -7.88 11.54 -20.68
CA ASP A 330 -7.61 12.15 -19.38
C ASP A 330 -7.69 11.12 -18.24
N PHE A 331 -7.07 11.46 -17.10
CA PHE A 331 -7.18 10.81 -15.79
C PHE A 331 -6.67 11.80 -14.73
N LEU A 332 -7.01 11.58 -13.47
CA LEU A 332 -6.57 12.43 -12.37
C LEU A 332 -5.04 12.48 -12.30
N GLY A 333 -4.51 13.70 -12.32
CA GLY A 333 -3.06 13.96 -12.31
C GLY A 333 -2.39 14.04 -13.67
N LYS A 334 -3.03 13.64 -14.79
CA LYS A 334 -2.39 13.68 -16.12
C LYS A 334 -1.85 15.06 -16.47
N ARG A 335 -2.66 16.11 -16.35
CA ARG A 335 -2.25 17.50 -16.61
C ARG A 335 -1.14 17.97 -15.66
N GLY A 336 -1.15 17.45 -14.42
CA GLY A 336 -0.10 17.70 -13.46
C GLY A 336 1.25 17.18 -13.97
N GLN A 337 1.29 15.95 -14.48
CA GLN A 337 2.50 15.32 -15.01
C GLN A 337 3.05 16.02 -16.29
N GLU A 338 2.20 16.71 -17.02
CA GLU A 338 2.60 17.48 -18.23
C GLU A 338 3.26 18.84 -17.90
N ARG A 339 3.27 19.27 -16.62
CA ARG A 339 3.94 20.50 -16.21
C ARG A 339 5.44 20.39 -16.43
N LYS A 340 6.08 21.51 -16.86
CA LYS A 340 7.50 21.56 -17.21
C LYS A 340 8.43 20.89 -16.19
N PHE A 341 8.17 21.10 -14.89
CA PHE A 341 8.97 20.50 -13.82
C PHE A 341 8.80 18.99 -13.70
N LEU A 342 7.57 18.47 -13.86
CA LEU A 342 7.29 17.03 -13.75
C LEU A 342 7.62 16.27 -15.05
N ALA A 343 7.57 16.96 -16.19
CA ALA A 343 7.95 16.41 -17.48
C ALA A 343 9.48 16.52 -17.76
N ASP A 344 10.26 17.07 -16.82
CA ASP A 344 11.70 17.20 -16.98
C ASP A 344 12.37 15.81 -16.97
N PRO A 345 13.10 15.41 -18.03
CA PRO A 345 13.79 14.13 -18.08
C PRO A 345 14.91 13.99 -17.02
N LYS A 346 15.40 15.11 -16.48
CA LYS A 346 16.44 15.13 -15.42
C LYS A 346 15.91 14.88 -14.02
N ARG A 347 14.66 14.47 -13.88
CA ARG A 347 14.16 14.02 -12.57
C ARG A 347 14.89 12.77 -12.12
N TRP A 348 15.03 12.62 -10.79
CA TRP A 348 15.62 11.41 -10.23
C TRP A 348 14.80 10.18 -10.62
N LYS A 349 15.52 9.09 -10.93
CA LYS A 349 14.93 7.80 -11.35
C LYS A 349 15.28 6.71 -10.37
N LEU A 350 14.34 5.77 -10.18
CA LEU A 350 14.54 4.64 -9.31
C LEU A 350 15.56 3.65 -9.90
N VAL A 351 16.52 3.27 -9.06
CA VAL A 351 17.55 2.27 -9.38
C VAL A 351 17.67 1.27 -8.23
N GLY A 352 18.12 0.06 -8.54
CA GLY A 352 18.63 -0.90 -7.56
C GLY A 352 20.13 -0.66 -7.33
N LEU A 353 20.57 -0.74 -6.08
CA LEU A 353 21.96 -0.59 -5.69
C LEU A 353 22.46 -1.83 -4.96
N GLU A 354 23.69 -2.20 -5.24
CA GLU A 354 24.45 -3.20 -4.50
C GLU A 354 25.71 -2.57 -3.93
N THR A 355 26.02 -2.85 -2.66
CA THR A 355 27.22 -2.34 -2.03
C THR A 355 28.46 -3.15 -2.42
N LEU A 356 29.60 -2.50 -2.61
CA LEU A 356 30.85 -3.15 -3.01
C LEU A 356 31.38 -4.11 -1.91
N ASP A 357 31.18 -3.76 -0.65
CA ASP A 357 31.64 -4.49 0.51
C ASP A 357 30.58 -5.40 1.14
N SER A 358 29.43 -5.56 0.47
CA SER A 358 28.26 -6.32 0.95
C SER A 358 27.61 -5.77 2.22
N SER A 359 28.00 -4.59 2.72
CA SER A 359 27.36 -3.94 3.86
C SER A 359 25.96 -3.42 3.52
N VAL A 360 25.13 -3.21 4.52
CA VAL A 360 23.83 -2.55 4.38
C VAL A 360 24.05 -1.04 4.49
N LEU A 361 23.56 -0.27 3.52
CA LEU A 361 23.61 1.18 3.61
C LEU A 361 22.71 1.66 4.75
N PRO A 362 23.09 2.73 5.47
CA PRO A 362 22.17 3.37 6.39
C PRO A 362 20.92 3.87 5.65
N ASP A 363 19.75 3.74 6.27
CA ASP A 363 18.51 4.26 5.74
C ASP A 363 18.59 5.78 5.52
N GLY A 364 18.01 6.27 4.42
CA GLY A 364 18.05 7.69 4.04
C GLY A 364 19.43 8.21 3.59
N SER A 365 20.40 7.33 3.33
CA SER A 365 21.71 7.72 2.76
C SER A 365 21.54 8.52 1.48
N LEU A 366 22.41 9.54 1.30
CA LEU A 366 22.38 10.41 0.12
C LEU A 366 23.44 10.00 -0.90
N ALA A 367 23.06 9.96 -2.16
CA ALA A 367 24.00 10.01 -3.27
C ALA A 367 24.45 11.47 -3.48
N VAL A 368 25.76 11.71 -3.50
CA VAL A 368 26.32 13.06 -3.62
C VAL A 368 27.34 13.12 -4.75
N ALA A 369 27.44 14.27 -5.40
CA ALA A 369 28.42 14.53 -6.44
C ALA A 369 29.87 14.25 -5.97
N ALA A 370 30.72 13.75 -6.86
CA ALA A 370 32.13 13.49 -6.58
C ALA A 370 32.90 14.75 -6.20
N GLY A 371 32.55 15.91 -6.80
CA GLY A 371 33.16 17.22 -6.55
C GLY A 371 32.38 18.03 -5.53
N SER A 372 33.05 19.02 -4.93
CA SER A 372 32.41 20.02 -4.05
C SER A 372 32.39 21.40 -4.73
N ASN A 373 31.36 22.20 -4.37
CA ASN A 373 31.30 23.61 -4.77
C ASN A 373 32.38 24.48 -4.05
N ALA A 374 32.42 25.76 -4.36
CA ALA A 374 33.38 26.69 -3.75
C ALA A 374 33.29 26.78 -2.22
N ASN A 375 32.16 26.41 -1.64
CA ASN A 375 31.91 26.39 -0.18
C ASN A 375 32.24 25.04 0.45
N GLY A 376 32.81 24.09 -0.29
CA GLY A 376 33.07 22.72 0.20
C GLY A 376 31.86 21.82 0.28
N GLN A 377 30.68 22.24 -0.18
CA GLN A 377 29.47 21.47 -0.19
C GLN A 377 29.38 20.58 -1.44
N ARG A 378 28.79 19.41 -1.32
CA ARG A 378 28.48 18.53 -2.45
C ARG A 378 27.00 18.62 -2.81
N ASN A 379 26.69 18.61 -4.09
CA ASN A 379 25.32 18.54 -4.55
C ASN A 379 24.75 17.14 -4.24
N THR A 380 23.52 17.10 -3.78
CA THR A 380 22.78 15.84 -3.63
C THR A 380 22.26 15.43 -5.01
N GLU A 381 22.61 14.22 -5.43
CA GLU A 381 22.23 13.63 -6.72
C GLU A 381 21.26 12.45 -6.55
N GLY A 382 20.87 12.13 -5.32
CA GLY A 382 19.92 11.08 -5.03
C GLY A 382 19.82 10.74 -3.55
N ARG A 383 18.90 9.84 -3.25
CA ARG A 383 18.70 9.30 -1.89
C ARG A 383 18.32 7.83 -1.94
N VAL A 384 18.77 7.07 -0.94
CA VAL A 384 18.31 5.71 -0.68
C VAL A 384 16.88 5.79 -0.15
N THR A 385 15.99 4.97 -0.71
CA THR A 385 14.57 4.90 -0.32
C THR A 385 14.27 3.65 0.48
N SER A 386 14.99 2.55 0.20
CA SER A 386 14.87 1.27 0.91
C SER A 386 16.22 0.60 0.96
N THR A 387 16.55 -0.01 2.09
CA THR A 387 17.84 -0.70 2.27
C THR A 387 17.68 -1.93 3.16
N TYR A 388 18.26 -3.04 2.75
CA TYR A 388 18.14 -4.33 3.45
C TYR A 388 19.38 -5.20 3.28
N TYR A 389 19.58 -6.13 4.21
CA TYR A 389 20.42 -7.29 3.93
C TYR A 389 19.58 -8.39 3.26
N SER A 390 19.94 -8.76 2.04
CA SER A 390 19.31 -9.88 1.35
C SER A 390 19.98 -11.19 1.73
N PRO A 391 19.30 -12.10 2.43
CA PRO A 391 19.87 -13.41 2.73
C PRO A 391 19.96 -14.30 1.49
N THR A 392 19.14 -14.03 0.46
CA THR A 392 19.15 -14.71 -0.84
C THR A 392 20.40 -14.36 -1.62
N LEU A 393 20.76 -13.09 -1.70
CA LEU A 393 21.93 -12.57 -2.41
C LEU A 393 23.18 -12.53 -1.52
N LYS A 394 23.03 -12.70 -0.20
CA LYS A 394 24.08 -12.67 0.83
C LYS A 394 24.85 -11.35 0.85
N ARG A 395 24.14 -10.24 0.67
CA ARG A 395 24.71 -8.89 0.64
C ARG A 395 23.69 -7.81 0.97
N GLY A 396 24.18 -6.61 1.23
CA GLY A 396 23.36 -5.41 1.29
C GLY A 396 22.81 -5.05 -0.09
N ILE A 397 21.53 -4.74 -0.14
CA ILE A 397 20.80 -4.23 -1.32
C ILE A 397 20.11 -2.94 -0.93
N ALA A 398 19.91 -2.06 -1.89
CA ALA A 398 19.11 -0.86 -1.68
C ALA A 398 18.34 -0.48 -2.95
N MET A 399 17.28 0.29 -2.76
CA MET A 399 16.62 1.04 -3.82
C MET A 399 16.88 2.52 -3.58
N ALA A 400 17.10 3.29 -4.62
CA ALA A 400 17.41 4.70 -4.53
C ALA A 400 16.82 5.47 -5.70
N LEU A 401 16.44 6.71 -5.46
CA LEU A 401 16.16 7.69 -6.52
C LEU A 401 17.42 8.48 -6.79
N VAL A 402 17.90 8.46 -8.02
CA VAL A 402 19.17 9.09 -8.41
C VAL A 402 19.04 9.92 -9.71
N LEU A 403 19.85 10.98 -9.79
CA LEU A 403 20.01 11.76 -11.01
C LEU A 403 20.67 10.90 -12.09
N ASP A 404 20.25 11.11 -13.35
CA ASP A 404 20.75 10.36 -14.51
C ASP A 404 20.61 8.83 -14.37
N GLY A 405 19.61 8.39 -13.60
CA GLY A 405 19.20 6.98 -13.58
C GLY A 405 18.66 6.54 -14.95
N PRO A 406 18.48 5.22 -15.16
CA PRO A 406 18.02 4.71 -16.44
C PRO A 406 16.62 5.23 -16.80
N ASP A 407 16.41 5.43 -18.11
CA ASP A 407 15.12 5.85 -18.69
C ASP A 407 14.07 4.72 -18.69
#